data_fbb941657187bc54f82830afaba8aff1
#
_entry.id   fbb941657187bc54f82830afaba8aff1
#
_cell.length_a   1.000
_cell.length_b   1.000
_cell.length_c   1.000
_cell.angle_alpha   90.00
_cell.angle_beta   90.00
_cell.angle_gamma   90.00
#
_symmetry.space_group_name_H-M   'P 1'
#
loop_
_entity.id
_entity.type
_entity.pdbx_description
1 polymer ?
#
loop_
_entity_poly.entity_id
_entity_poly.type
_entity_poly.pdbx_seq_one_letter_code
_entity_poly.pdbx_strand_id
1 'polypeptide(L)'
;VQKPTADEAAKLKSGAHLVSLLAPATSADAIAALDARGVTAFALELVPRITRAQSMDVLSSQATVAGYKAVLIGASASPKFLPMLTTAAGTIAPSKCCVLGAGVAGLQAIATARRLGAVVSGFDIRAAAAEQIRSLGATVVAQDLIAADSETAGGYAKEQTKEQQEAIQQALRDHLKGMDLVITTAQIPGRAAPRLISTDTVRTMAPGAVIVDLAAESGGNCEATRAGETVEVNGVHVIGPVNLPATMPTHASQMLSRNI
;
A
#
# COMPACT_ATOMS: atom_id res chain seq x y z
N VAL A 1 -4.00 -4.67 -14.73
CA VAL A 1 -3.11 -5.45 -15.62
C VAL A 1 -2.07 -6.13 -14.76
N GLN A 2 -1.81 -7.42 -15.01
CA GLN A 2 -0.76 -8.19 -14.36
C GLN A 2 0.29 -8.62 -15.40
N LYS A 3 1.43 -9.07 -14.92
CA LYS A 3 2.50 -9.62 -15.77
C LYS A 3 1.99 -10.86 -16.53
N PRO A 4 2.46 -11.10 -17.77
CA PRO A 4 2.11 -12.31 -18.50
C PRO A 4 2.70 -13.56 -17.81
N THR A 5 1.99 -14.67 -17.92
CA THR A 5 2.53 -15.99 -17.61
C THR A 5 3.48 -16.47 -18.72
N ALA A 6 4.30 -17.49 -18.43
CA ALA A 6 5.15 -18.10 -19.44
C ALA A 6 4.33 -18.64 -20.63
N ASP A 7 3.17 -19.25 -20.35
CA ASP A 7 2.26 -19.78 -21.38
C ASP A 7 1.66 -18.68 -22.27
N GLU A 8 1.32 -17.53 -21.71
CA GLU A 8 0.84 -16.36 -22.46
C GLU A 8 1.97 -15.77 -23.32
N ALA A 9 3.17 -15.64 -22.76
CA ALA A 9 4.36 -15.18 -23.48
C ALA A 9 4.68 -16.08 -24.67
N ALA A 10 4.60 -17.40 -24.50
CA ALA A 10 4.85 -18.39 -25.56
C ALA A 10 3.84 -18.35 -26.73
N LYS A 11 2.64 -17.77 -26.54
CA LYS A 11 1.62 -17.59 -27.58
C LYS A 11 1.84 -16.39 -28.48
N LEU A 12 2.72 -15.46 -28.10
CA LEU A 12 3.01 -14.28 -28.91
C LEU A 12 3.65 -14.66 -30.25
N LYS A 13 3.39 -13.86 -31.29
CA LYS A 13 4.06 -14.02 -32.56
C LYS A 13 5.56 -13.77 -32.42
N SER A 14 6.37 -14.52 -33.14
CA SER A 14 7.84 -14.28 -33.22
C SER A 14 8.10 -12.85 -33.70
N GLY A 15 9.03 -12.15 -33.03
CA GLY A 15 9.38 -10.75 -33.32
C GLY A 15 8.31 -9.71 -32.93
N ALA A 16 7.30 -10.07 -32.14
CA ALA A 16 6.28 -9.13 -31.68
C ALA A 16 6.86 -8.08 -30.72
N HIS A 17 6.14 -6.96 -30.56
CA HIS A 17 6.41 -5.96 -29.54
C HIS A 17 5.36 -6.09 -28.42
N LEU A 18 5.83 -6.14 -27.17
CA LEU A 18 4.98 -6.23 -25.98
C LEU A 18 5.20 -5.03 -25.07
N VAL A 19 4.13 -4.32 -24.72
CA VAL A 19 4.12 -3.26 -23.68
C VAL A 19 3.27 -3.76 -22.52
N SER A 20 3.88 -4.04 -21.36
CA SER A 20 3.18 -4.62 -20.22
C SER A 20 3.96 -4.41 -18.91
N LEU A 21 3.32 -4.73 -17.78
CA LEU A 21 4.06 -5.05 -16.55
C LEU A 21 4.71 -6.41 -16.74
N LEU A 22 5.99 -6.54 -16.45
CA LEU A 22 6.76 -7.77 -16.65
C LEU A 22 7.30 -8.36 -15.35
N ALA A 23 7.53 -7.52 -14.33
CA ALA A 23 8.17 -7.89 -13.06
C ALA A 23 9.44 -8.75 -13.25
N PRO A 24 10.45 -8.29 -14.00
CA PRO A 24 11.56 -9.14 -14.47
C PRO A 24 12.32 -9.80 -13.33
N ALA A 25 12.41 -9.18 -12.16
CA ALA A 25 13.07 -9.77 -10.97
C ALA A 25 12.38 -11.05 -10.45
N THR A 26 11.10 -11.27 -10.78
CA THR A 26 10.28 -12.39 -10.27
C THR A 26 9.57 -13.18 -11.37
N SER A 27 9.99 -13.03 -12.63
CA SER A 27 9.31 -13.60 -13.79
C SER A 27 10.30 -14.19 -14.80
N ALA A 28 11.35 -14.87 -14.31
CA ALA A 28 12.40 -15.44 -15.16
C ALA A 28 11.84 -16.32 -16.29
N ASP A 29 10.84 -17.17 -15.98
CA ASP A 29 10.24 -18.08 -16.95
C ASP A 29 9.50 -17.34 -18.08
N ALA A 30 8.74 -16.29 -17.72
CA ALA A 30 8.04 -15.46 -18.71
C ALA A 30 9.04 -14.69 -19.59
N ILE A 31 10.10 -14.16 -19.01
CA ILE A 31 11.17 -13.47 -19.75
C ILE A 31 11.87 -14.43 -20.70
N ALA A 32 12.21 -15.65 -20.26
CA ALA A 32 12.82 -16.68 -21.13
C ALA A 32 11.88 -17.07 -22.30
N ALA A 33 10.57 -17.16 -22.03
CA ALA A 33 9.59 -17.44 -23.09
C ALA A 33 9.48 -16.29 -24.13
N LEU A 34 9.56 -15.04 -23.69
CA LEU A 34 9.60 -13.85 -24.56
C LEU A 34 10.88 -13.85 -25.42
N ASP A 35 12.03 -14.10 -24.80
CA ASP A 35 13.33 -14.17 -25.47
C ASP A 35 13.37 -15.27 -26.58
N ALA A 36 12.89 -16.48 -26.23
CA ALA A 36 12.79 -17.60 -27.16
C ALA A 36 11.93 -17.31 -28.40
N ARG A 37 11.02 -16.32 -28.30
CA ARG A 37 10.18 -15.85 -29.42
C ARG A 37 10.73 -14.61 -30.12
N GLY A 38 11.87 -14.07 -29.66
CA GLY A 38 12.46 -12.83 -30.18
C GLY A 38 11.55 -11.62 -29.96
N VAL A 39 10.75 -11.60 -28.87
CA VAL A 39 9.83 -10.51 -28.56
C VAL A 39 10.61 -9.32 -28.00
N THR A 40 10.38 -8.13 -28.55
CA THR A 40 10.85 -6.87 -27.93
C THR A 40 9.86 -6.46 -26.87
N ALA A 41 10.26 -6.47 -25.59
CA ALA A 41 9.38 -6.21 -24.47
C ALA A 41 9.73 -4.93 -23.72
N PHE A 42 8.71 -4.10 -23.44
CA PHE A 42 8.82 -2.84 -22.68
C PHE A 42 8.12 -3.03 -21.33
N ALA A 43 8.92 -3.06 -20.25
CA ALA A 43 8.43 -3.16 -18.89
C ALA A 43 7.96 -1.79 -18.38
N LEU A 44 6.66 -1.59 -18.22
CA LEU A 44 6.07 -0.33 -17.80
C LEU A 44 6.53 0.10 -16.40
N GLU A 45 6.79 -0.85 -15.50
CA GLU A 45 7.28 -0.59 -14.15
C GLU A 45 8.75 -0.15 -14.09
N LEU A 46 9.49 -0.27 -15.19
CA LEU A 46 10.88 0.19 -15.31
C LEU A 46 11.00 1.57 -15.96
N VAL A 47 9.90 2.20 -16.35
CA VAL A 47 9.90 3.59 -16.82
C VAL A 47 10.50 4.48 -15.72
N PRO A 48 11.52 5.32 -16.05
CA PRO A 48 12.20 6.11 -15.05
C PRO A 48 11.26 7.14 -14.38
N ARG A 49 11.38 7.30 -13.06
CA ARG A 49 10.59 8.26 -12.28
C ARG A 49 11.17 9.67 -12.38
N ILE A 50 11.06 10.26 -13.55
CA ILE A 50 11.47 11.63 -13.85
C ILE A 50 10.27 12.44 -14.32
N THR A 51 10.32 13.76 -14.19
CA THR A 51 9.19 14.67 -14.52
C THR A 51 8.62 14.42 -15.93
N ARG A 52 9.48 14.19 -16.92
CA ARG A 52 9.07 13.92 -18.31
C ARG A 52 8.24 12.63 -18.46
N ALA A 53 8.47 11.63 -17.61
CA ALA A 53 7.85 10.33 -17.71
C ALA A 53 6.68 10.13 -16.72
N GLN A 54 6.27 11.15 -15.95
CA GLN A 54 5.21 11.03 -14.95
C GLN A 54 3.87 10.54 -15.55
N SER A 55 3.55 10.95 -16.76
CA SER A 55 2.32 10.48 -17.44
C SER A 55 2.34 8.98 -17.74
N MET A 56 3.52 8.37 -17.80
CA MET A 56 3.74 6.94 -18.08
C MET A 56 3.86 6.10 -16.80
N ASP A 57 3.73 6.70 -15.60
CA ASP A 57 3.89 6.00 -14.32
C ASP A 57 2.67 5.16 -13.97
N VAL A 58 2.65 3.95 -14.49
CA VAL A 58 1.60 2.94 -14.25
C VAL A 58 1.57 2.53 -12.78
N LEU A 59 2.72 2.45 -12.11
CA LEU A 59 2.76 2.06 -10.70
C LEU A 59 2.02 3.08 -9.84
N SER A 60 2.24 4.37 -10.06
CA SER A 60 1.54 5.43 -9.31
C SER A 60 0.05 5.48 -9.62
N SER A 61 -0.35 5.33 -10.88
CA SER A 61 -1.76 5.34 -11.26
C SER A 61 -2.54 4.19 -10.61
N GLN A 62 -2.00 2.98 -10.63
CA GLN A 62 -2.63 1.80 -10.02
C GLN A 62 -2.55 1.82 -8.48
N ALA A 63 -1.47 2.36 -7.90
CA ALA A 63 -1.35 2.57 -6.46
C ALA A 63 -2.43 3.53 -5.92
N THR A 64 -2.79 4.57 -6.69
CA THR A 64 -3.91 5.47 -6.35
C THR A 64 -5.22 4.69 -6.23
N VAL A 65 -5.52 3.81 -7.18
CA VAL A 65 -6.72 2.96 -7.13
C VAL A 65 -6.68 2.03 -5.92
N ALA A 66 -5.53 1.41 -5.66
CA ALA A 66 -5.36 0.49 -4.52
C ALA A 66 -5.56 1.21 -3.18
N GLY A 67 -4.96 2.39 -2.99
CA GLY A 67 -5.10 3.18 -1.76
C GLY A 67 -6.54 3.61 -1.49
N TYR A 68 -7.27 4.04 -2.53
CA TYR A 68 -8.69 4.35 -2.43
C TYR A 68 -9.51 3.12 -2.01
N LYS A 69 -9.33 2.01 -2.73
CA LYS A 69 -10.11 0.78 -2.50
C LYS A 69 -9.84 0.15 -1.14
N ALA A 70 -8.59 0.22 -0.65
CA ALA A 70 -8.24 -0.30 0.68
C ALA A 70 -9.07 0.33 1.80
N VAL A 71 -9.27 1.64 1.75
CA VAL A 71 -10.09 2.34 2.75
C VAL A 71 -11.54 1.89 2.67
N LEU A 72 -12.10 1.71 1.47
CA LEU A 72 -13.48 1.22 1.31
C LEU A 72 -13.66 -0.21 1.84
N ILE A 73 -12.67 -1.09 1.62
CA ILE A 73 -12.67 -2.44 2.20
C ILE A 73 -12.65 -2.36 3.72
N GLY A 74 -11.72 -1.57 4.29
CA GLY A 74 -11.62 -1.40 5.72
C GLY A 74 -12.88 -0.79 6.33
N ALA A 75 -13.46 0.21 5.70
CA ALA A 75 -14.71 0.84 6.13
C ALA A 75 -15.89 -0.13 6.12
N SER A 76 -15.96 -0.99 5.09
CA SER A 76 -17.02 -2.01 4.98
C SER A 76 -16.87 -3.15 6.00
N ALA A 77 -15.64 -3.49 6.38
CA ALA A 77 -15.34 -4.53 7.36
C ALA A 77 -15.43 -4.00 8.81
N SER A 78 -15.32 -2.68 9.01
CA SER A 78 -15.36 -2.06 10.34
C SER A 78 -16.77 -2.09 10.92
N PRO A 79 -16.95 -2.47 12.21
CA PRO A 79 -18.24 -2.36 12.90
C PRO A 79 -18.57 -0.93 13.33
N LYS A 80 -17.72 0.07 13.03
CA LYS A 80 -17.86 1.47 13.47
C LYS A 80 -18.07 2.40 12.28
N PHE A 81 -18.79 3.49 12.54
CA PHE A 81 -18.86 4.60 11.59
C PHE A 81 -17.49 5.29 11.45
N LEU A 82 -17.12 5.65 10.23
CA LEU A 82 -15.91 6.47 10.05
C LEU A 82 -16.13 7.92 10.47
N PRO A 83 -17.22 8.62 10.08
CA PRO A 83 -17.45 9.99 10.47
C PRO A 83 -18.03 10.10 11.91
N MET A 84 -17.89 11.29 12.49
CA MET A 84 -18.71 11.69 13.62
C MET A 84 -20.16 11.80 13.18
N LEU A 85 -21.06 11.22 13.96
CA LEU A 85 -22.51 11.34 13.74
C LEU A 85 -23.20 11.88 14.98
N THR A 86 -24.12 12.84 14.79
CA THR A 86 -24.98 13.35 15.85
C THR A 86 -26.43 13.06 15.49
N THR A 87 -27.11 12.35 16.37
CA THR A 87 -28.51 11.94 16.21
C THR A 87 -29.29 12.27 17.50
N ALA A 88 -30.60 12.06 17.48
CA ALA A 88 -31.40 12.14 18.69
C ALA A 88 -30.96 11.14 19.80
N ALA A 89 -30.27 10.05 19.41
CA ALA A 89 -29.70 9.07 20.33
C ALA A 89 -28.33 9.50 20.92
N GLY A 90 -27.81 10.65 20.52
CA GLY A 90 -26.53 11.18 20.98
C GLY A 90 -25.48 11.32 19.87
N THR A 91 -24.26 11.67 20.29
CA THR A 91 -23.11 11.86 19.42
C THR A 91 -22.20 10.64 19.45
N ILE A 92 -21.86 10.12 18.27
CA ILE A 92 -20.93 9.02 18.07
C ILE A 92 -19.61 9.60 17.57
N ALA A 93 -18.51 9.32 18.26
CA ALA A 93 -17.18 9.79 17.87
C ALA A 93 -16.72 9.15 16.55
N PRO A 94 -15.91 9.86 15.75
CA PRO A 94 -15.36 9.32 14.52
C PRO A 94 -14.35 8.21 14.78
N SER A 95 -14.23 7.26 13.86
CA SER A 95 -13.19 6.24 13.91
C SER A 95 -11.80 6.85 13.73
N LYS A 96 -10.81 6.23 14.37
CA LYS A 96 -9.39 6.55 14.23
C LYS A 96 -8.77 5.63 13.20
N CYS A 97 -8.18 6.23 12.18
CA CYS A 97 -7.50 5.51 11.10
C CYS A 97 -6.00 5.83 11.11
N CYS A 98 -5.15 4.80 11.01
CA CYS A 98 -3.71 4.97 10.84
C CYS A 98 -3.27 4.39 9.48
N VAL A 99 -2.44 5.14 8.74
CA VAL A 99 -1.87 4.69 7.48
C VAL A 99 -0.36 4.54 7.64
N LEU A 100 0.14 3.33 7.44
CA LEU A 100 1.57 3.00 7.50
C LEU A 100 2.15 2.91 6.08
N GLY A 101 3.02 3.86 5.75
CA GLY A 101 3.53 4.14 4.42
C GLY A 101 2.78 5.28 3.75
N ALA A 102 3.48 6.37 3.43
CA ALA A 102 2.95 7.57 2.79
C ALA A 102 3.47 7.72 1.34
N GLY A 103 3.57 6.62 0.61
CA GLY A 103 3.69 6.63 -0.85
C GLY A 103 2.36 6.99 -1.51
N VAL A 104 2.27 6.85 -2.83
CA VAL A 104 1.05 7.21 -3.59
C VAL A 104 -0.21 6.51 -3.04
N ALA A 105 -0.13 5.21 -2.77
CA ALA A 105 -1.25 4.46 -2.19
C ALA A 105 -1.61 4.97 -0.78
N GLY A 106 -0.61 5.21 0.07
CA GLY A 106 -0.83 5.67 1.43
C GLY A 106 -1.41 7.08 1.50
N LEU A 107 -0.89 8.02 0.73
CA LEU A 107 -1.44 9.38 0.64
C LEU A 107 -2.87 9.36 0.12
N GLN A 108 -3.17 8.54 -0.88
CA GLN A 108 -4.55 8.36 -1.35
C GLN A 108 -5.45 7.75 -0.27
N ALA A 109 -4.94 6.77 0.50
CA ALA A 109 -5.69 6.19 1.62
C ALA A 109 -5.97 7.25 2.71
N ILE A 110 -4.98 8.08 3.09
CA ILE A 110 -5.17 9.20 4.02
C ILE A 110 -6.27 10.14 3.51
N ALA A 111 -6.17 10.59 2.27
CA ALA A 111 -7.16 11.49 1.67
C ALA A 111 -8.56 10.88 1.64
N THR A 112 -8.68 9.59 1.33
CA THR A 112 -9.96 8.88 1.26
C THR A 112 -10.57 8.69 2.66
N ALA A 113 -9.80 8.21 3.64
CA ALA A 113 -10.28 8.02 5.00
C ALA A 113 -10.76 9.35 5.63
N ARG A 114 -10.04 10.44 5.37
CA ARG A 114 -10.46 11.78 5.82
C ARG A 114 -11.75 12.24 5.16
N ARG A 115 -11.91 12.04 3.83
CA ARG A 115 -13.16 12.35 3.13
C ARG A 115 -14.35 11.56 3.67
N LEU A 116 -14.11 10.34 4.15
CA LEU A 116 -15.12 9.53 4.83
C LEU A 116 -15.35 9.93 6.29
N GLY A 117 -14.61 10.92 6.80
CA GLY A 117 -14.82 11.53 8.11
C GLY A 117 -14.03 10.91 9.26
N ALA A 118 -13.09 10.00 8.99
CA ALA A 118 -12.21 9.44 10.00
C ALA A 118 -11.19 10.48 10.51
N VAL A 119 -10.76 10.33 11.77
CA VAL A 119 -9.58 11.01 12.31
C VAL A 119 -8.34 10.21 11.87
N VAL A 120 -7.49 10.82 11.03
CA VAL A 120 -6.42 10.10 10.36
C VAL A 120 -5.04 10.49 10.90
N SER A 121 -4.22 9.49 11.14
CA SER A 121 -2.78 9.59 11.37
C SER A 121 -2.02 8.83 10.28
N GLY A 122 -0.76 9.21 10.03
CA GLY A 122 0.10 8.55 9.06
C GLY A 122 1.52 8.40 9.57
N PHE A 123 2.19 7.37 9.11
CA PHE A 123 3.60 7.09 9.36
C PHE A 123 4.32 6.81 8.06
N ASP A 124 5.51 7.37 7.91
CA ASP A 124 6.48 6.97 6.88
C ASP A 124 7.89 7.16 7.45
N ILE A 125 8.81 6.31 7.06
CA ILE A 125 10.20 6.40 7.53
C ILE A 125 11.00 7.48 6.79
N ARG A 126 10.47 8.05 5.70
CA ARG A 126 11.06 9.17 4.96
C ARG A 126 10.61 10.49 5.57
N ALA A 127 11.55 11.32 5.98
CA ALA A 127 11.26 12.62 6.58
C ALA A 127 10.41 13.54 5.66
N ALA A 128 10.67 13.50 4.36
CA ALA A 128 9.92 14.29 3.36
C ALA A 128 8.43 13.93 3.31
N ALA A 129 8.03 12.72 3.66
CA ALA A 129 6.63 12.29 3.68
C ALA A 129 5.80 12.96 4.79
N ALA A 130 6.43 13.45 5.85
CA ALA A 130 5.74 14.08 6.98
C ALA A 130 4.94 15.33 6.55
N GLU A 131 5.50 16.15 5.68
CA GLU A 131 4.80 17.34 5.15
C GLU A 131 3.62 16.93 4.27
N GLN A 132 3.78 15.90 3.45
CA GLN A 132 2.71 15.39 2.60
C GLN A 132 1.54 14.83 3.43
N ILE A 133 1.82 14.11 4.53
CA ILE A 133 0.80 13.63 5.48
C ILE A 133 0.05 14.82 6.08
N ARG A 134 0.77 15.85 6.57
CA ARG A 134 0.14 17.05 7.16
C ARG A 134 -0.67 17.85 6.14
N SER A 135 -0.20 17.97 4.91
CA SER A 135 -0.92 18.70 3.85
C SER A 135 -2.28 18.09 3.54
N LEU A 136 -2.44 16.77 3.75
CA LEU A 136 -3.71 16.08 3.69
C LEU A 136 -4.53 16.21 4.99
N GLY A 137 -4.01 16.94 6.01
CA GLY A 137 -4.65 17.19 7.27
C GLY A 137 -4.65 15.99 8.22
N ALA A 138 -3.72 15.06 8.07
CA ALA A 138 -3.48 13.96 8.99
C ALA A 138 -2.34 14.31 9.97
N THR A 139 -2.31 13.65 11.14
CA THR A 139 -1.20 13.77 12.09
C THR A 139 -0.08 12.79 11.74
N VAL A 140 1.16 13.17 12.04
CA VAL A 140 2.33 12.31 11.79
C VAL A 140 2.68 11.54 13.04
N VAL A 141 2.85 10.23 12.91
CA VAL A 141 3.23 9.33 14.01
C VAL A 141 4.75 9.18 14.05
N ALA A 142 5.34 9.14 15.25
CA ALA A 142 6.75 8.85 15.50
C ALA A 142 7.75 9.73 14.73
N GLN A 143 7.38 10.96 14.42
CA GLN A 143 8.20 11.87 13.61
C GLN A 143 9.58 12.13 14.23
N ASP A 144 9.66 12.25 15.54
CA ASP A 144 10.90 12.55 16.27
C ASP A 144 11.92 11.41 16.20
N LEU A 145 11.48 10.22 15.76
CA LEU A 145 12.34 9.04 15.59
C LEU A 145 12.91 8.90 14.17
N ILE A 146 12.49 9.78 13.23
CA ILE A 146 12.87 9.70 11.82
C ILE A 146 14.04 10.65 11.56
N ALA A 147 15.15 10.11 11.06
CA ALA A 147 16.31 10.91 10.69
C ALA A 147 16.02 11.82 9.47
N ALA A 148 16.57 13.05 9.50
CA ALA A 148 16.33 14.02 8.43
C ALA A 148 16.84 13.54 7.04
N ASP A 149 17.87 12.67 7.02
CA ASP A 149 18.47 12.10 5.81
C ASP A 149 18.01 10.67 5.50
N SER A 150 16.79 10.30 5.91
CA SER A 150 16.22 8.95 5.82
C SER A 150 15.82 8.49 4.40
N GLU A 151 16.09 9.29 3.38
CA GLU A 151 15.70 9.03 1.98
C GLU A 151 16.91 8.84 1.06
N THR A 152 16.79 7.91 0.10
CA THR A 152 17.77 7.72 -0.98
C THR A 152 17.49 8.68 -2.15
N ALA A 153 18.48 8.89 -3.04
CA ALA A 153 18.31 9.70 -4.26
C ALA A 153 17.14 9.22 -5.18
N GLY A 154 16.71 7.97 -5.03
CA GLY A 154 15.55 7.40 -5.76
C GLY A 154 14.20 7.56 -5.06
N GLY A 155 14.14 8.30 -3.95
CA GLY A 155 12.88 8.50 -3.21
C GLY A 155 12.44 7.32 -2.34
N TYR A 156 13.35 6.37 -2.08
CA TYR A 156 13.10 5.22 -1.19
C TYR A 156 13.77 5.42 0.16
N ALA A 157 13.23 4.77 1.17
CA ALA A 157 13.77 4.79 2.51
C ALA A 157 15.18 4.18 2.59
N LYS A 158 16.08 4.81 3.37
CA LYS A 158 17.36 4.23 3.74
C LYS A 158 17.20 3.16 4.81
N GLU A 159 18.16 2.23 4.88
CA GLU A 159 18.25 1.26 5.97
C GLU A 159 18.48 1.96 7.30
N GLN A 160 17.72 1.55 8.32
CA GLN A 160 17.80 2.11 9.67
C GLN A 160 18.61 1.21 10.59
N THR A 161 19.18 1.78 11.65
CA THR A 161 19.82 0.99 12.71
C THR A 161 18.79 0.14 13.46
N LYS A 162 19.24 -0.92 14.11
CA LYS A 162 18.36 -1.82 14.91
C LYS A 162 17.65 -1.04 16.02
N GLU A 163 18.38 -0.16 16.70
CA GLU A 163 17.83 0.67 17.78
C GLU A 163 16.73 1.61 17.28
N GLN A 164 16.91 2.21 16.10
CA GLN A 164 15.88 3.04 15.47
C GLN A 164 14.66 2.21 15.08
N GLN A 165 14.87 1.01 14.51
CA GLN A 165 13.78 0.11 14.15
C GLN A 165 12.95 -0.31 15.38
N GLU A 166 13.62 -0.68 16.49
CA GLU A 166 12.96 -1.06 17.73
C GLU A 166 12.14 0.12 18.33
N ALA A 167 12.74 1.32 18.37
CA ALA A 167 12.05 2.52 18.85
C ALA A 167 10.81 2.85 18.02
N ILE A 168 10.91 2.77 16.69
CA ILE A 168 9.77 2.97 15.77
C ILE A 168 8.70 1.90 15.97
N GLN A 169 9.08 0.62 16.06
CA GLN A 169 8.13 -0.46 16.30
C GLN A 169 7.39 -0.28 17.63
N GLN A 170 8.08 0.15 18.68
CA GLN A 170 7.43 0.42 19.96
C GLN A 170 6.45 1.60 19.87
N ALA A 171 6.84 2.70 19.22
CA ALA A 171 5.97 3.86 19.02
C ALA A 171 4.73 3.51 18.18
N LEU A 172 4.90 2.72 17.11
CA LEU A 172 3.79 2.20 16.31
C LEU A 172 2.88 1.29 17.13
N ARG A 173 3.44 0.35 17.90
CA ARG A 173 2.66 -0.53 18.78
C ARG A 173 1.78 0.25 19.74
N ASP A 174 2.32 1.29 20.38
CA ASP A 174 1.58 2.09 21.34
C ASP A 174 0.49 2.93 20.65
N HIS A 175 0.77 3.45 19.47
CA HIS A 175 -0.21 4.21 18.69
C HIS A 175 -1.35 3.33 18.17
N LEU A 176 -1.03 2.14 17.65
CA LEU A 176 -1.99 1.23 17.02
C LEU A 176 -3.03 0.66 18.01
N LYS A 177 -2.72 0.57 19.31
CA LYS A 177 -3.69 0.14 20.35
C LYS A 177 -5.00 0.92 20.31
N GLY A 178 -4.95 2.18 19.92
CA GLY A 178 -6.12 3.07 19.88
C GLY A 178 -6.76 3.22 18.51
N MET A 179 -6.35 2.45 17.50
CA MET A 179 -6.85 2.58 16.14
C MET A 179 -7.98 1.60 15.85
N ASP A 180 -8.99 2.08 15.10
CA ASP A 180 -10.12 1.30 14.63
C ASP A 180 -9.84 0.70 13.24
N LEU A 181 -9.09 1.43 12.41
CA LEU A 181 -8.71 1.03 11.05
C LEU A 181 -7.22 1.31 10.82
N VAL A 182 -6.53 0.34 10.27
CA VAL A 182 -5.12 0.48 9.87
C VAL A 182 -4.99 0.09 8.40
N ILE A 183 -4.35 0.93 7.60
CA ILE A 183 -3.99 0.62 6.21
C ILE A 183 -2.47 0.58 6.12
N THR A 184 -1.92 -0.51 5.62
CA THR A 184 -0.48 -0.63 5.42
C THR A 184 -0.15 -0.69 3.92
N THR A 185 0.88 0.09 3.53
CA THR A 185 1.23 0.26 2.11
C THR A 185 2.75 0.25 1.86
N ALA A 186 3.56 -0.05 2.87
CA ALA A 186 5.01 0.00 2.76
C ALA A 186 5.53 -1.14 1.89
N GLN A 187 6.14 -0.80 0.76
CA GLN A 187 6.72 -1.76 -0.18
C GLN A 187 8.11 -1.31 -0.61
N ILE A 188 8.98 -2.29 -0.84
CA ILE A 188 10.31 -2.08 -1.40
C ILE A 188 10.35 -2.84 -2.74
N PRO A 189 10.56 -2.14 -3.87
CA PRO A 189 10.58 -2.79 -5.18
C PRO A 189 11.58 -3.94 -5.24
N GLY A 190 11.12 -5.12 -5.73
CA GLY A 190 11.95 -6.31 -5.89
C GLY A 190 12.38 -7.02 -4.59
N ARG A 191 11.85 -6.62 -3.43
CA ARG A 191 12.13 -7.24 -2.13
C ARG A 191 10.84 -7.56 -1.38
N ALA A 192 10.95 -8.39 -0.35
CA ALA A 192 9.85 -8.63 0.59
C ALA A 192 9.48 -7.32 1.32
N ALA A 193 8.19 -7.15 1.60
CA ALA A 193 7.69 -6.00 2.34
C ALA A 193 8.26 -5.96 3.77
N PRO A 194 8.56 -4.76 4.31
CA PRO A 194 9.03 -4.63 5.67
C PRO A 194 7.92 -5.03 6.67
N ARG A 195 8.28 -5.76 7.71
CA ARG A 195 7.38 -6.10 8.82
C ARG A 195 7.24 -4.91 9.76
N LEU A 196 6.08 -4.27 9.77
CA LEU A 196 5.78 -3.11 10.61
C LEU A 196 4.90 -3.46 11.81
N ILE A 197 4.06 -4.49 11.69
CA ILE A 197 3.10 -4.89 12.71
C ILE A 197 3.33 -6.37 13.03
N SER A 198 3.78 -6.66 14.26
CA SER A 198 3.87 -8.03 14.76
C SER A 198 2.50 -8.59 15.16
N THR A 199 2.36 -9.89 15.21
CA THR A 199 1.14 -10.55 15.73
C THR A 199 0.82 -10.12 17.17
N ASP A 200 1.85 -9.90 17.99
CA ASP A 200 1.67 -9.39 19.35
C ASP A 200 1.15 -7.95 19.38
N THR A 201 1.55 -7.12 18.42
CA THR A 201 0.95 -5.77 18.26
C THR A 201 -0.53 -5.88 17.90
N VAL A 202 -0.90 -6.76 16.96
CA VAL A 202 -2.30 -7.00 16.60
C VAL A 202 -3.14 -7.40 17.82
N ARG A 203 -2.62 -8.27 18.67
CA ARG A 203 -3.29 -8.71 19.91
C ARG A 203 -3.53 -7.58 20.92
N THR A 204 -2.82 -6.47 20.81
CA THR A 204 -3.02 -5.29 21.69
C THR A 204 -4.08 -4.33 21.19
N MET A 205 -4.56 -4.49 19.95
CA MET A 205 -5.61 -3.67 19.39
C MET A 205 -7.00 -4.08 19.94
N ALA A 206 -7.95 -3.17 19.85
CA ALA A 206 -9.32 -3.46 20.30
C ALA A 206 -9.99 -4.49 19.37
N PRO A 207 -10.77 -5.45 19.93
CA PRO A 207 -11.61 -6.31 19.11
C PRO A 207 -12.55 -5.50 18.20
N GLY A 208 -12.71 -5.94 16.96
CA GLY A 208 -13.43 -5.21 15.92
C GLY A 208 -12.57 -4.21 15.13
N ALA A 209 -11.32 -3.99 15.51
CA ALA A 209 -10.38 -3.24 14.67
C ALA A 209 -10.07 -3.99 13.37
N VAL A 210 -9.75 -3.24 12.31
CA VAL A 210 -9.48 -3.79 10.98
C VAL A 210 -8.12 -3.33 10.49
N ILE A 211 -7.32 -4.26 9.97
CA ILE A 211 -6.08 -3.99 9.25
C ILE A 211 -6.27 -4.39 7.79
N VAL A 212 -5.98 -3.49 6.85
CA VAL A 212 -5.95 -3.80 5.41
C VAL A 212 -4.52 -3.64 4.92
N ASP A 213 -3.91 -4.74 4.53
CA ASP A 213 -2.50 -4.80 4.18
C ASP A 213 -2.29 -4.90 2.66
N LEU A 214 -1.95 -3.76 2.03
CA LEU A 214 -1.68 -3.68 0.59
C LEU A 214 -0.38 -4.35 0.17
N ALA A 215 0.48 -4.69 1.12
CA ALA A 215 1.72 -5.41 0.85
C ALA A 215 1.57 -6.93 0.87
N ALA A 216 0.35 -7.46 0.96
CA ALA A 216 0.07 -8.88 1.11
C ALA A 216 0.78 -9.76 0.06
N GLU A 217 0.78 -9.35 -1.22
CA GLU A 217 1.42 -10.07 -2.32
C GLU A 217 2.96 -10.10 -2.24
N SER A 218 3.55 -9.19 -1.46
CA SER A 218 5.02 -9.12 -1.21
C SER A 218 5.40 -9.58 0.20
N GLY A 219 4.56 -10.35 0.85
CA GLY A 219 4.79 -10.93 2.17
C GLY A 219 4.07 -10.23 3.32
N GLY A 220 3.51 -9.05 3.11
CA GLY A 220 2.73 -8.27 4.08
C GLY A 220 3.56 -7.41 5.04
N ASN A 221 3.01 -6.25 5.41
CA ASN A 221 3.54 -5.41 6.49
C ASN A 221 3.09 -5.89 7.88
N CYS A 222 1.99 -6.61 7.97
CA CYS A 222 1.54 -7.27 9.18
C CYS A 222 1.93 -8.76 9.15
N GLU A 223 2.47 -9.26 10.25
CA GLU A 223 2.92 -10.65 10.36
C GLU A 223 1.78 -11.66 10.17
N ALA A 224 0.56 -11.31 10.61
CA ALA A 224 -0.62 -12.13 10.48
C ALA A 224 -1.24 -12.12 9.07
N THR A 225 -0.77 -11.27 8.16
CA THR A 225 -1.31 -11.16 6.80
C THR A 225 -1.17 -12.45 6.01
N ARG A 226 -2.25 -12.82 5.31
CA ARG A 226 -2.27 -13.87 4.29
C ARG A 226 -2.83 -13.28 3.00
N ALA A 227 -2.12 -13.43 1.90
CA ALA A 227 -2.54 -12.91 0.60
C ALA A 227 -3.85 -13.58 0.13
N GLY A 228 -4.83 -12.76 -0.22
CA GLY A 228 -6.15 -13.22 -0.66
C GLY A 228 -7.12 -13.62 0.46
N GLU A 229 -6.71 -13.50 1.73
CA GLU A 229 -7.49 -13.97 2.87
C GLU A 229 -7.80 -12.85 3.88
N THR A 230 -8.79 -13.12 4.72
CA THR A 230 -9.04 -12.36 5.96
C THR A 230 -8.73 -13.29 7.13
N VAL A 231 -7.76 -12.88 7.95
CA VAL A 231 -7.36 -13.62 9.16
C VAL A 231 -7.86 -12.86 10.39
N GLU A 232 -8.42 -13.59 11.34
CA GLU A 232 -8.81 -13.02 12.64
C GLU A 232 -7.77 -13.33 13.70
N VAL A 233 -7.33 -12.28 14.42
CA VAL A 233 -6.40 -12.38 15.56
C VAL A 233 -7.00 -11.62 16.73
N ASN A 234 -7.43 -12.31 17.77
CA ASN A 234 -8.02 -11.71 18.98
C ASN A 234 -9.18 -10.71 18.67
N GLY A 235 -10.06 -11.06 17.71
CA GLY A 235 -11.16 -10.21 17.27
C GLY A 235 -10.74 -9.05 16.36
N VAL A 236 -9.47 -8.97 15.94
CA VAL A 236 -8.98 -8.02 14.93
C VAL A 236 -8.96 -8.69 13.56
N HIS A 237 -9.57 -8.08 12.56
CA HIS A 237 -9.57 -8.59 11.20
C HIS A 237 -8.37 -8.07 10.42
N VAL A 238 -7.51 -8.97 9.95
CA VAL A 238 -6.36 -8.67 9.09
C VAL A 238 -6.69 -9.12 7.66
N ILE A 239 -6.91 -8.17 6.78
CA ILE A 239 -7.32 -8.40 5.40
C ILE A 239 -6.11 -8.20 4.50
N GLY A 240 -5.72 -9.25 3.75
CA GLY A 240 -4.63 -9.25 2.79
C GLY A 240 -5.14 -9.22 1.35
N PRO A 241 -5.68 -8.09 0.83
CA PRO A 241 -6.26 -8.08 -0.50
C PRO A 241 -5.18 -8.23 -1.58
N VAL A 242 -5.55 -8.87 -2.69
CA VAL A 242 -4.68 -9.04 -3.85
C VAL A 242 -5.28 -8.32 -5.05
N ASN A 243 -4.43 -7.81 -5.95
CA ASN A 243 -4.82 -7.18 -7.21
C ASN A 243 -5.98 -6.17 -7.08
N LEU A 244 -5.92 -5.28 -6.09
CA LEU A 244 -6.99 -4.30 -5.81
C LEU A 244 -7.43 -3.46 -7.03
N PRO A 245 -6.53 -3.01 -7.93
CA PRO A 245 -6.95 -2.26 -9.11
C PRO A 245 -7.97 -3.00 -9.99
N ALA A 246 -7.92 -4.34 -10.04
CA ALA A 246 -8.89 -5.14 -10.79
C ALA A 246 -10.31 -5.09 -10.22
N THR A 247 -10.47 -4.73 -8.95
CA THR A 247 -11.79 -4.56 -8.31
C THR A 247 -12.45 -3.22 -8.64
N MET A 248 -11.75 -2.32 -9.36
CA MET A 248 -12.24 -1.04 -9.87
C MET A 248 -11.89 -0.88 -11.37
N PRO A 249 -12.35 -1.80 -12.23
CA PRO A 249 -11.81 -1.98 -13.58
C PRO A 249 -11.99 -0.74 -14.48
N THR A 250 -13.07 -0.02 -14.32
CA THR A 250 -13.35 1.16 -15.16
C THR A 250 -12.25 2.22 -15.05
N HIS A 251 -11.99 2.70 -13.83
CA HIS A 251 -10.99 3.75 -13.63
C HIS A 251 -9.56 3.23 -13.70
N ALA A 252 -9.29 2.01 -13.22
CA ALA A 252 -7.98 1.40 -13.33
C ALA A 252 -7.56 1.24 -14.80
N SER A 253 -8.45 0.77 -15.68
CA SER A 253 -8.20 0.64 -17.11
C SER A 253 -8.07 2.00 -17.81
N GLN A 254 -8.92 2.98 -17.43
CA GLN A 254 -8.85 4.33 -17.99
C GLN A 254 -7.51 5.01 -17.65
N MET A 255 -7.02 4.86 -16.41
CA MET A 255 -5.73 5.42 -15.99
C MET A 255 -4.57 4.70 -16.70
N LEU A 256 -4.61 3.36 -16.78
CA LEU A 256 -3.62 2.58 -17.51
C LEU A 256 -3.55 3.00 -18.99
N SER A 257 -4.70 3.13 -19.65
CA SER A 257 -4.77 3.56 -21.05
C SER A 257 -4.16 4.93 -21.31
N ARG A 258 -4.20 5.82 -20.31
CA ARG A 258 -3.57 7.15 -20.38
C ARG A 258 -2.06 7.10 -20.12
N ASN A 259 -1.58 6.09 -19.43
CA ASN A 259 -0.15 5.90 -19.19
C ASN A 259 0.57 5.31 -20.41
N ILE A 260 -0.14 4.52 -21.25
CA ILE A 260 0.37 3.92 -22.50
C ILE A 260 0.23 4.90 -23.66
#